data_4eede7f60647a5c888ae0153071171cf
#
_entry.id   4eede7f60647a5c888ae0153071171cf
#
_cell.length_a   1.000
_cell.length_b   1.000
_cell.length_c   1.000
_cell.angle_alpha   90.00
_cell.angle_beta   90.00
_cell.angle_gamma   90.00
#
_symmetry.space_group_name_H-M   'P 1'
#
loop_
_entity.id
_entity.type
_entity.pdbx_description
1 polymer ?
#
loop_
_entity_poly.entity_id
_entity_poly.type
_entity_poly.pdbx_seq_one_letter_code
_entity_poly.pdbx_strand_id
1 'polypeptide(L)'
;SRYQGFLEAHKEMGVPVNEHLIFMDADNQIAVSEAVNQLIEEGADGIVCMDDVICSMCLSSLREKKIQIPADIKVASMYDSKNLEYNNPPITSIRFDTIRLGKIACIKLLKILGENPEEDILPLNYQVVLRESTQ
;
A
#
# COMPACT_ATOMS: atom_id res chain seq x y z
N SER A 1 1.77 9.28 9.25
CA SER A 1 2.29 8.74 7.97
C SER A 1 1.95 7.25 7.84
N ARG A 2 2.05 6.69 6.62
CA ARG A 2 1.85 5.25 6.38
C ARG A 2 2.84 4.41 7.20
N TYR A 3 4.08 4.85 7.29
CA TYR A 3 5.12 4.20 8.11
C TYR A 3 4.75 4.17 9.60
N GLN A 4 4.24 5.27 10.14
CA GLN A 4 3.77 5.29 11.54
C GLN A 4 2.63 4.30 11.77
N GLY A 5 1.64 4.24 10.85
CA GLY A 5 0.56 3.26 10.93
C GLY A 5 1.05 1.81 10.91
N PHE A 6 2.08 1.52 10.10
CA PHE A 6 2.73 0.22 10.08
C PHE A 6 3.38 -0.12 11.45
N LEU A 7 4.11 0.82 12.06
CA LEU A 7 4.72 0.63 13.38
C LEU A 7 3.67 0.46 14.48
N GLU A 8 2.60 1.26 14.44
CA GLU A 8 1.49 1.18 15.40
C GLU A 8 0.78 -0.18 15.32
N ALA A 9 0.51 -0.67 14.12
CA ALA A 9 -0.11 -2.00 13.92
C ALA A 9 0.76 -3.13 14.51
N HIS A 10 2.07 -3.09 14.30
CA HIS A 10 3.00 -4.06 14.91
C HIS A 10 2.99 -3.99 16.44
N LYS A 11 2.98 -2.78 16.98
CA LYS A 11 2.91 -2.55 18.43
C LYS A 11 1.60 -3.09 19.03
N GLU A 12 0.46 -2.83 18.39
CA GLU A 12 -0.85 -3.31 18.83
C GLU A 12 -0.96 -4.83 18.80
N MET A 13 -0.36 -5.46 17.79
CA MET A 13 -0.33 -6.91 17.65
C MET A 13 0.75 -7.60 18.50
N GLY A 14 1.61 -6.84 19.17
CA GLY A 14 2.73 -7.38 19.96
C GLY A 14 3.80 -8.06 19.10
N VAL A 15 3.91 -7.71 17.83
CA VAL A 15 4.89 -8.25 16.88
C VAL A 15 6.08 -7.28 16.78
N PRO A 16 7.31 -7.73 17.02
CA PRO A 16 8.47 -6.86 16.90
C PRO A 16 8.68 -6.44 15.44
N VAL A 17 9.09 -5.19 15.26
CA VAL A 17 9.47 -4.66 13.94
C VAL A 17 10.92 -5.04 13.67
N ASN A 18 11.19 -5.62 12.50
CA ASN A 18 12.54 -5.82 11.99
C ASN A 18 12.87 -4.71 10.98
N GLU A 19 13.71 -3.77 11.40
CA GLU A 19 14.09 -2.61 10.57
C GLU A 19 14.83 -3.00 9.29
N HIS A 20 15.47 -4.18 9.25
CA HIS A 20 16.13 -4.69 8.04
C HIS A 20 15.13 -5.07 6.93
N LEU A 21 13.85 -5.19 7.27
CA LEU A 21 12.76 -5.48 6.32
C LEU A 21 11.99 -4.23 5.87
N ILE A 22 12.51 -3.03 6.17
CA ILE A 22 11.87 -1.75 5.85
C ILE A 22 12.73 -0.97 4.87
N PHE A 23 12.18 -0.69 3.70
CA PHE A 23 12.86 0.01 2.60
C PHE A 23 12.13 1.31 2.30
N MET A 24 12.69 2.43 2.74
CA MET A 24 12.07 3.76 2.59
C MET A 24 12.39 4.43 1.26
N ASP A 25 13.51 4.09 0.64
CA ASP A 25 14.05 4.75 -0.56
C ASP A 25 13.95 3.88 -1.83
N ALA A 26 13.17 2.79 -1.79
CA ALA A 26 12.95 1.91 -2.93
C ALA A 26 11.87 2.51 -3.87
N ASP A 27 12.25 3.50 -4.68
CA ASP A 27 11.35 4.29 -5.53
C ASP A 27 11.47 4.00 -7.03
N ASN A 28 12.34 3.07 -7.42
CA ASN A 28 12.55 2.65 -8.81
C ASN A 28 12.70 1.13 -8.91
N GLN A 29 12.59 0.60 -10.14
CA GLN A 29 12.58 -0.85 -10.38
C GLN A 29 13.83 -1.56 -9.84
N ILE A 30 15.01 -0.95 -9.93
CA ILE A 30 16.27 -1.57 -9.46
C ILE A 30 16.25 -1.66 -7.94
N ALA A 31 15.97 -0.55 -7.25
CA ALA A 31 15.92 -0.50 -5.79
C ALA A 31 14.82 -1.42 -5.22
N VAL A 32 13.64 -1.47 -5.86
CA VAL A 32 12.56 -2.39 -5.47
C VAL A 32 12.99 -3.85 -5.67
N SER A 33 13.69 -4.17 -6.77
CA SER A 33 14.18 -5.54 -7.02
C SER A 33 15.23 -5.97 -5.99
N GLU A 34 16.11 -5.08 -5.58
CA GLU A 34 17.09 -5.31 -4.50
C GLU A 34 16.39 -5.52 -3.15
N ALA A 35 15.40 -4.68 -2.83
CA ALA A 35 14.59 -4.83 -1.63
C ALA A 35 13.84 -6.17 -1.60
N VAL A 36 13.24 -6.57 -2.71
CA VAL A 36 12.57 -7.88 -2.84
C VAL A 36 13.55 -9.04 -2.63
N ASN A 37 14.77 -8.94 -3.15
CA ASN A 37 15.80 -9.95 -2.92
C ASN A 37 16.10 -10.10 -1.42
N GLN A 38 16.35 -8.97 -0.75
CA GLN A 38 16.66 -8.98 0.67
C GLN A 38 15.49 -9.51 1.50
N LEU A 39 14.24 -9.11 1.20
CA LEU A 39 13.05 -9.64 1.87
C LEU A 39 12.94 -11.16 1.76
N ILE A 40 13.22 -11.72 0.58
CA ILE A 40 13.19 -13.17 0.35
C ILE A 40 14.32 -13.86 1.12
N GLU A 41 15.55 -13.33 1.08
CA GLU A 41 16.71 -13.87 1.79
C GLU A 41 16.52 -13.88 3.31
N GLU A 42 15.87 -12.85 3.86
CA GLU A 42 15.52 -12.73 5.28
C GLU A 42 14.28 -13.54 5.67
N GLY A 43 13.65 -14.22 4.72
CA GLY A 43 12.52 -15.11 4.98
C GLY A 43 11.19 -14.39 5.25
N ALA A 44 11.00 -13.21 4.65
CA ALA A 44 9.71 -12.51 4.73
C ALA A 44 8.59 -13.37 4.09
N ASP A 45 7.47 -13.50 4.78
CA ASP A 45 6.28 -14.22 4.33
C ASP A 45 5.19 -13.29 3.77
N GLY A 46 5.39 -11.99 3.89
CA GLY A 46 4.48 -10.96 3.39
C GLY A 46 5.18 -9.66 3.04
N ILE A 47 4.68 -8.98 2.01
CA ILE A 47 5.15 -7.66 1.58
C ILE A 47 3.98 -6.69 1.57
N VAL A 48 4.18 -5.52 2.20
CA VAL A 48 3.25 -4.39 2.14
C VAL A 48 3.87 -3.27 1.32
N CYS A 49 3.29 -2.98 0.17
CA CYS A 49 3.74 -1.90 -0.72
C CYS A 49 3.01 -0.59 -0.38
N MET A 50 3.74 0.53 -0.42
CA MET A 50 3.18 1.83 -0.02
C MET A 50 2.18 2.41 -1.02
N ASP A 51 2.26 2.01 -2.29
CA ASP A 51 1.32 2.39 -3.34
C ASP A 51 1.28 1.34 -4.46
N ASP A 52 0.47 1.58 -5.47
CA ASP A 52 0.26 0.68 -6.60
C ASP A 52 1.43 0.65 -7.59
N VAL A 53 2.19 1.73 -7.72
CA VAL A 53 3.37 1.80 -8.59
C VAL A 53 4.49 0.92 -8.02
N ILE A 54 4.82 1.11 -6.74
CA ILE A 54 5.80 0.27 -6.03
C ILE A 54 5.34 -1.18 -6.01
N CYS A 55 4.04 -1.42 -5.78
CA CYS A 55 3.47 -2.76 -5.81
C CYS A 55 3.66 -3.42 -7.19
N SER A 56 3.41 -2.71 -8.27
CA SER A 56 3.60 -3.23 -9.64
C SER A 56 5.07 -3.59 -9.92
N MET A 57 6.02 -2.79 -9.45
CA MET A 57 7.46 -3.08 -9.54
C MET A 57 7.83 -4.34 -8.73
N CYS A 58 7.29 -4.45 -7.51
CA CYS A 58 7.46 -5.61 -6.64
C CYS A 58 6.92 -6.89 -7.30
N LEU A 59 5.71 -6.85 -7.85
CA LEU A 59 5.09 -7.97 -8.57
C LEU A 59 5.91 -8.41 -9.79
N SER A 60 6.51 -7.45 -10.52
CA SER A 60 7.42 -7.75 -11.63
C SER A 60 8.65 -8.54 -11.13
N SER A 61 9.28 -8.07 -10.06
CA SER A 61 10.46 -8.72 -9.47
C SER A 61 10.13 -10.13 -8.94
N LEU A 62 8.99 -10.31 -8.27
CA LEU A 62 8.54 -11.62 -7.78
C LEU A 62 8.28 -12.60 -8.95
N ARG A 63 7.68 -12.11 -10.03
CA ARG A 63 7.40 -12.91 -11.23
C ARG A 63 8.67 -13.36 -11.92
N GLU A 64 9.66 -12.49 -12.08
CA GLU A 64 10.97 -12.83 -12.65
C GLU A 64 11.67 -13.93 -11.86
N LYS A 65 11.50 -13.94 -10.54
CA LYS A 65 12.06 -14.95 -9.62
C LYS A 65 11.20 -16.21 -9.51
N LYS A 66 10.05 -16.25 -10.18
CA LYS A 66 9.08 -17.36 -10.13
C LYS A 66 8.52 -17.62 -8.73
N ILE A 67 8.47 -16.59 -7.88
CA ILE A 67 7.84 -16.64 -6.55
C ILE A 67 6.33 -16.60 -6.71
N GLN A 68 5.64 -17.55 -6.08
CA GLN A 68 4.19 -17.69 -6.18
C GLN A 68 3.47 -16.84 -5.11
N ILE A 69 2.46 -16.09 -5.56
CA ILE A 69 1.58 -15.31 -4.68
C ILE A 69 0.21 -15.98 -4.69
N PRO A 70 -0.38 -16.30 -3.55
CA PRO A 70 0.07 -16.09 -2.16
C PRO A 70 0.86 -17.27 -1.56
N ALA A 71 1.16 -18.31 -2.35
CA ALA A 71 1.69 -19.57 -1.83
C ALA A 71 3.07 -19.43 -1.14
N ASP A 72 3.99 -18.70 -1.76
CA ASP A 72 5.34 -18.47 -1.21
C ASP A 72 5.40 -17.17 -0.40
N ILE A 73 4.73 -16.12 -0.87
CA ILE A 73 4.70 -14.80 -0.21
C ILE A 73 3.36 -14.12 -0.44
N LYS A 74 2.85 -13.44 0.59
CA LYS A 74 1.63 -12.64 0.50
C LYS A 74 1.98 -11.20 0.14
N VAL A 75 1.12 -10.54 -0.64
CA VAL A 75 1.36 -9.15 -1.07
C VAL A 75 0.11 -8.30 -0.83
N ALA A 76 0.30 -7.14 -0.23
CA ALA A 76 -0.74 -6.13 -0.05
C ALA A 76 -0.24 -4.74 -0.47
N SER A 77 -1.16 -3.87 -0.87
CA SER A 77 -0.87 -2.48 -1.23
C SER A 77 -1.66 -1.50 -0.38
N MET A 78 -1.03 -0.42 0.04
CA MET A 78 -1.70 0.67 0.77
C MET A 78 -2.47 1.64 -0.14
N TYR A 79 -2.57 1.33 -1.42
CA TYR A 79 -3.41 2.05 -2.38
C TYR A 79 -4.00 1.08 -3.39
N ASP A 80 -5.30 1.23 -3.69
CA ASP A 80 -6.01 0.40 -4.66
C ASP A 80 -6.01 1.03 -6.04
N SER A 81 -5.77 0.22 -7.08
CA SER A 81 -5.89 0.64 -8.47
C SER A 81 -6.45 -0.48 -9.33
N LYS A 82 -6.89 -0.13 -10.54
CA LYS A 82 -7.37 -1.10 -11.51
C LYS A 82 -6.29 -2.11 -11.91
N ASN A 83 -5.04 -1.69 -11.96
CA ASN A 83 -3.92 -2.59 -12.24
C ASN A 83 -3.79 -3.69 -11.19
N LEU A 84 -3.97 -3.35 -9.91
CA LEU A 84 -3.91 -4.31 -8.80
C LEU A 84 -5.16 -5.19 -8.72
N GLU A 85 -6.33 -4.63 -9.05
CA GLU A 85 -7.60 -5.38 -9.11
C GLU A 85 -7.56 -6.46 -10.19
N TYR A 86 -7.01 -6.16 -11.37
CA TYR A 86 -6.94 -7.08 -12.51
C TYR A 86 -5.60 -7.83 -12.62
N ASN A 87 -4.71 -7.69 -11.65
CA ASN A 87 -3.49 -8.49 -11.61
C ASN A 87 -3.83 -9.97 -11.38
N ASN A 88 -2.91 -10.86 -11.69
CA ASN A 88 -3.02 -12.29 -11.40
C ASN A 88 -1.87 -12.76 -10.49
N PRO A 89 -2.18 -13.09 -9.21
CA PRO A 89 -3.48 -12.96 -8.53
C PRO A 89 -3.88 -11.50 -8.26
N PRO A 90 -5.18 -11.19 -8.06
CA PRO A 90 -5.62 -9.87 -7.64
C PRO A 90 -5.06 -9.49 -6.27
N ILE A 91 -4.65 -8.23 -6.10
CA ILE A 91 -3.92 -7.77 -4.93
C ILE A 91 -4.84 -7.14 -3.88
N THR A 92 -4.74 -7.61 -2.66
CA THR A 92 -5.35 -7.00 -1.48
C THR A 92 -4.85 -5.56 -1.32
N SER A 93 -5.75 -4.61 -1.12
CA SER A 93 -5.37 -3.20 -1.08
C SER A 93 -6.32 -2.34 -0.25
N ILE A 94 -5.88 -1.11 0.06
CA ILE A 94 -6.71 -0.11 0.72
C ILE A 94 -7.33 0.80 -0.33
N ARG A 95 -8.67 0.82 -0.36
CA ARG A 95 -9.45 1.70 -1.24
C ARG A 95 -9.94 2.92 -0.49
N PHE A 96 -9.67 4.09 -1.04
CA PHE A 96 -10.20 5.37 -0.57
C PHE A 96 -11.31 5.85 -1.50
N ASP A 97 -12.30 6.55 -0.93
CA ASP A 97 -13.30 7.27 -1.72
C ASP A 97 -12.65 8.51 -2.37
N THR A 98 -12.14 8.34 -3.58
CA THR A 98 -11.41 9.38 -4.33
C THR A 98 -12.31 10.54 -4.75
N ILE A 99 -13.60 10.30 -4.97
CA ILE A 99 -14.58 11.36 -5.27
C ILE A 99 -14.75 12.25 -4.05
N ARG A 100 -14.92 11.65 -2.88
CA ARG A 100 -15.01 12.36 -1.62
C ARG A 100 -13.72 13.10 -1.27
N LEU A 101 -12.57 12.48 -1.53
CA LEU A 101 -11.26 13.13 -1.35
C LEU A 101 -11.14 14.41 -2.19
N GLY A 102 -11.55 14.36 -3.46
CA GLY A 102 -11.61 15.53 -4.34
C GLY A 102 -12.52 16.63 -3.82
N LYS A 103 -13.72 16.28 -3.33
CA LYS A 103 -14.63 17.24 -2.69
C LYS A 103 -14.02 17.89 -1.46
N ILE A 104 -13.43 17.10 -0.55
CA ILE A 104 -12.77 17.61 0.66
C ILE A 104 -11.64 18.57 0.30
N ALA A 105 -10.83 18.25 -0.70
CA ALA A 105 -9.74 19.10 -1.17
C ALA A 105 -10.28 20.45 -1.69
N CYS A 106 -11.33 20.41 -2.50
CA CYS A 106 -11.99 21.62 -3.03
C CYS A 106 -12.56 22.50 -1.91
N ILE A 107 -13.30 21.92 -0.94
CA ILE A 107 -13.85 22.66 0.18
C ILE A 107 -12.74 23.32 1.02
N LYS A 108 -11.66 22.59 1.30
CA LYS A 108 -10.50 23.14 2.02
C LYS A 108 -9.85 24.30 1.27
N LEU A 109 -9.69 24.19 -0.04
CA LEU A 109 -9.13 25.25 -0.87
C LEU A 109 -10.02 26.51 -0.84
N LEU A 110 -11.33 26.35 -1.02
CA LEU A 110 -12.31 27.46 -0.95
C LEU A 110 -12.23 28.18 0.40
N LYS A 111 -12.18 27.44 1.51
CA LYS A 111 -12.02 28.02 2.85
C LYS A 111 -10.71 28.83 2.98
N ILE A 112 -9.61 28.35 2.42
CA ILE A 112 -8.32 29.08 2.42
C ILE A 112 -8.42 30.37 1.60
N LEU A 113 -9.20 30.38 0.51
CA LEU A 113 -9.46 31.54 -0.32
C LEU A 113 -10.48 32.54 0.27
N GLY A 114 -10.99 32.27 1.48
CA GLY A 114 -11.95 33.16 2.17
C GLY A 114 -13.41 32.91 1.81
N GLU A 115 -13.69 31.90 1.01
CA GLU A 115 -15.04 31.47 0.71
C GLU A 115 -15.61 30.63 1.88
N ASN A 116 -16.92 30.63 2.04
CA ASN A 116 -17.60 29.86 3.09
C ASN A 116 -18.56 28.83 2.46
N PRO A 117 -18.05 27.70 1.96
CA PRO A 117 -18.89 26.65 1.39
C PRO A 117 -19.83 26.06 2.48
N GLU A 118 -21.09 25.83 2.12
CA GLU A 118 -22.12 25.30 3.02
C GLU A 118 -21.86 23.84 3.45
N GLU A 119 -21.02 23.11 2.71
CA GLU A 119 -20.72 21.70 2.99
C GLU A 119 -19.68 21.53 4.10
N ASP A 120 -19.98 20.64 5.04
CA ASP A 120 -19.03 20.23 6.09
C ASP A 120 -17.98 19.26 5.57
N ILE A 121 -16.75 19.38 6.12
CA ILE A 121 -15.68 18.44 5.86
C ILE A 121 -15.90 17.18 6.70
N LEU A 122 -16.49 16.16 6.10
CA LEU A 122 -16.62 14.85 6.72
C LEU A 122 -15.30 14.05 6.59
N PRO A 123 -15.00 13.15 7.55
CA PRO A 123 -13.78 12.34 7.49
C PRO A 123 -13.72 11.47 6.22
N LEU A 124 -12.52 11.28 5.70
CA LEU A 124 -12.28 10.37 4.59
C LEU A 124 -12.37 8.92 5.09
N ASN A 125 -13.26 8.15 4.50
CA ASN A 125 -13.37 6.72 4.77
C ASN A 125 -12.42 5.91 3.91
N TYR A 126 -11.99 4.76 4.42
CA TYR A 126 -11.22 3.76 3.69
C TYR A 126 -11.87 2.38 3.85
N GLN A 127 -11.54 1.49 2.93
CA GLN A 127 -11.96 0.10 2.96
C GLN A 127 -10.76 -0.79 2.65
N VAL A 128 -10.56 -1.84 3.45
CA VAL A 128 -9.63 -2.92 3.09
C VAL A 128 -10.36 -3.85 2.13
N VAL A 129 -9.86 -3.97 0.91
CA VAL A 129 -10.39 -4.86 -0.13
C VAL A 129 -9.53 -6.11 -0.13
N LEU A 130 -10.01 -7.16 0.52
CA LEU A 130 -9.33 -8.45 0.55
C LEU A 130 -9.45 -9.15 -0.81
N ARG A 131 -8.32 -9.61 -1.33
CA ARG A 131 -8.21 -10.35 -2.58
C ARG A 131 -7.28 -11.56 -2.42
N GLU A 132 -7.11 -12.33 -3.48
CA GLU A 132 -6.39 -13.61 -3.47
C GLU A 132 -4.95 -13.50 -2.96
N SER A 133 -4.26 -12.38 -3.19
CA SER A 133 -2.85 -12.21 -2.82
C SER A 133 -2.52 -12.33 -1.32
N THR A 134 -3.52 -12.35 -0.45
CA THR A 134 -3.36 -12.51 1.02
C THR A 134 -4.20 -13.64 1.60
N GLN A 135 -4.90 -14.38 0.79
CA GLN A 135 -5.80 -15.48 1.22
C GLN A 135 -5.15 -16.86 1.21
#